data_1a151dec06fa6922031c82e95a73eafc
#
_entry.id   1a151dec06fa6922031c82e95a73eafc
#
_cell.length_a   1.000
_cell.length_b   1.000
_cell.length_c   1.000
_cell.angle_alpha   90.00
_cell.angle_beta   90.00
_cell.angle_gamma   90.00
#
_symmetry.space_group_name_H-M   'P 1'
#
loop_
_entity.id
_entity.type
_entity.pdbx_description
1 polymer ?
#
loop_
_entity_poly.entity_id
_entity_poly.type
_entity_poly.pdbx_seq_one_letter_code
_entity_poly.pdbx_strand_id
1 'polypeptide(L)'
;MGHPEYSVLMSVYAKERPEWLRESVRSMLVQTVPPSEFVLVEDGPLTDGLYGAIEDFESERPGLFKIVSYPENKGLGHALREGVSACTKPVIARMDSDDLARPDRMKV
;
A
#
# COMPACT_ATOMS: atom_id res chain seq x y z
N MET A 1 -20.93 4.69 15.75
CA MET A 1 -20.99 4.70 14.30
C MET A 1 -19.63 4.53 13.72
N GLY A 2 -19.51 3.64 12.78
CA GLY A 2 -18.25 3.39 12.13
C GLY A 2 -17.94 4.43 11.07
N HIS A 3 -16.69 4.46 10.69
CA HIS A 3 -16.25 5.20 9.52
C HIS A 3 -16.42 4.33 8.28
N PRO A 4 -16.55 4.92 7.08
CA PRO A 4 -16.62 4.10 5.87
C PRO A 4 -15.36 3.25 5.73
N GLU A 5 -15.52 2.05 5.23
CA GLU A 5 -14.39 1.20 4.91
C GLU A 5 -13.61 1.81 3.77
N TYR A 6 -12.29 1.68 3.80
CA TYR A 6 -11.48 2.20 2.71
C TYR A 6 -10.30 1.28 2.42
N SER A 7 -9.84 1.34 1.17
CA SER A 7 -8.63 0.65 0.73
C SER A 7 -7.50 1.67 0.66
N VAL A 8 -6.31 1.28 1.08
CA VAL A 8 -5.10 2.03 0.75
C VAL A 8 -4.59 1.48 -0.58
N LEU A 9 -4.20 2.37 -1.47
CA LEU A 9 -3.57 1.99 -2.73
C LEU A 9 -2.18 2.60 -2.79
N MET A 10 -1.19 1.73 -2.89
CA MET A 10 0.21 2.14 -2.95
C MET A 10 0.93 1.33 -4.02
N SER A 11 1.77 1.98 -4.83
CA SER A 11 2.64 1.28 -5.76
C SER A 11 4.09 1.42 -5.32
N VAL A 12 4.90 0.42 -5.65
CA VAL A 12 6.33 0.42 -5.34
C VAL A 12 7.09 -0.17 -6.51
N TYR A 13 8.30 0.31 -6.75
CA TYR A 13 9.15 -0.21 -7.80
C TYR A 13 10.58 -0.38 -7.29
N ALA A 14 11.45 -0.98 -8.10
CA ALA A 14 12.76 -1.45 -7.64
C ALA A 14 13.70 -0.37 -7.08
N LYS A 15 13.52 0.88 -7.46
CA LYS A 15 14.40 1.97 -6.99
C LYS A 15 13.97 2.56 -5.64
N GLU A 16 12.85 2.11 -5.10
CA GLU A 16 12.40 2.57 -3.79
C GLU A 16 13.31 2.02 -2.70
N ARG A 17 13.41 2.72 -1.58
CA ARG A 17 14.20 2.26 -0.43
C ARG A 17 13.32 1.48 0.53
N PRO A 18 13.77 0.30 0.99
CA PRO A 18 12.98 -0.49 1.94
C PRO A 18 12.60 0.27 3.20
N GLU A 19 13.49 1.08 3.76
CA GLU A 19 13.18 1.84 4.97
C GLU A 19 12.09 2.88 4.74
N TRP A 20 12.02 3.49 3.56
CA TRP A 20 10.97 4.45 3.24
C TRP A 20 9.63 3.73 3.03
N LEU A 21 9.67 2.58 2.37
CA LEU A 21 8.47 1.77 2.22
C LEU A 21 7.92 1.37 3.58
N ARG A 22 8.79 0.93 4.50
CA ARG A 22 8.36 0.56 5.85
C ARG A 22 7.70 1.72 6.59
N GLU A 23 8.29 2.91 6.51
CA GLU A 23 7.73 4.09 7.16
C GLU A 23 6.37 4.47 6.57
N SER A 24 6.25 4.47 5.25
CA SER A 24 5.00 4.83 4.58
C SER A 24 3.87 3.88 4.91
N VAL A 25 4.14 2.58 4.83
CA VAL A 25 3.12 1.56 5.16
C VAL A 25 2.73 1.69 6.62
N ARG A 26 3.70 1.80 7.52
CA ARG A 26 3.42 1.89 8.95
C ARG A 26 2.60 3.13 9.29
N SER A 27 2.84 4.25 8.60
CA SER A 27 2.08 5.48 8.84
C SER A 27 0.59 5.30 8.53
N MET A 28 0.25 4.43 7.59
CA MET A 28 -1.14 4.12 7.29
C MET A 28 -1.73 3.12 8.28
N LEU A 29 -0.92 2.18 8.77
CA LEU A 29 -1.41 1.17 9.72
C LEU A 29 -1.75 1.77 11.08
N VAL A 30 -1.13 2.88 11.44
CA VAL A 30 -1.36 3.53 12.74
C VAL A 30 -2.34 4.69 12.67
N GLN A 31 -3.11 4.80 11.58
CA GLN A 31 -4.14 5.83 11.48
C GLN A 31 -5.20 5.68 12.56
N THR A 32 -5.81 6.80 12.95
CA THR A 32 -6.94 6.80 13.89
C THR A 32 -8.05 5.90 13.38
N VAL A 33 -8.28 5.93 12.07
CA VAL A 33 -9.18 4.98 11.40
C VAL A 33 -8.30 4.09 10.52
N PRO A 34 -8.03 2.85 10.94
CA PRO A 34 -7.15 1.97 10.16
C PRO A 34 -7.81 1.52 8.85
N PRO A 35 -6.99 1.19 7.84
CA PRO A 35 -7.54 0.72 6.56
C PRO A 35 -8.19 -0.66 6.69
N SER A 36 -9.20 -0.89 5.86
CA SER A 36 -9.86 -2.19 5.77
C SER A 36 -9.16 -3.13 4.81
N GLU A 37 -8.39 -2.56 3.88
CA GLU A 37 -7.69 -3.29 2.85
C GLU A 37 -6.49 -2.47 2.41
N PHE A 38 -5.37 -3.11 2.15
CA PHE A 38 -4.16 -2.43 1.69
C PHE A 38 -3.73 -3.09 0.38
N VAL A 39 -3.96 -2.40 -0.73
CA VAL A 39 -3.55 -2.90 -2.05
C VAL A 39 -2.18 -2.34 -2.37
N LEU A 40 -1.20 -3.21 -2.44
CA LEU A 40 0.18 -2.86 -2.75
C LEU A 40 0.53 -3.41 -4.13
N VAL A 41 0.86 -2.52 -5.05
CA VAL A 41 1.21 -2.89 -6.42
C VAL A 41 2.72 -2.91 -6.58
N GLU A 42 3.25 -4.07 -6.95
CA GLU A 42 4.67 -4.24 -7.28
C GLU A 42 4.83 -3.97 -8.76
N ASP A 43 5.27 -2.76 -9.09
CA ASP A 43 5.43 -2.32 -10.48
C ASP A 43 6.73 -2.89 -11.05
N GLY A 44 6.66 -4.14 -11.47
CA GLY A 44 7.79 -4.92 -11.93
C GLY A 44 8.56 -5.58 -10.78
N PRO A 45 9.66 -6.27 -11.08
CA PRO A 45 10.47 -6.95 -10.06
C PRO A 45 11.05 -5.96 -9.05
N LEU A 46 11.10 -6.36 -7.79
CA LEU A 46 11.63 -5.56 -6.70
C LEU A 46 12.96 -6.13 -6.20
N THR A 47 13.60 -5.42 -5.28
CA THR A 47 14.81 -5.90 -4.61
C THR A 47 14.43 -6.83 -3.46
N ASP A 48 15.39 -7.64 -2.99
CA ASP A 48 15.17 -8.53 -1.86
C ASP A 48 14.75 -7.77 -0.60
N GLY A 49 15.35 -6.59 -0.39
CA GLY A 49 14.99 -5.74 0.75
C GLY A 49 13.55 -5.27 0.71
N LEU A 50 13.05 -4.93 -0.48
CA LEU A 50 11.66 -4.52 -0.65
C LEU A 50 10.71 -5.70 -0.45
N TYR A 51 11.03 -6.85 -1.03
CA TYR A 51 10.21 -8.05 -0.80
C TYR A 51 10.18 -8.42 0.69
N GLY A 52 11.32 -8.32 1.38
CA GLY A 52 11.38 -8.58 2.81
C GLY A 52 10.49 -7.67 3.62
N ALA A 53 10.47 -6.38 3.28
CA ALA A 53 9.60 -5.42 3.96
C ALA A 53 8.12 -5.78 3.77
N ILE A 54 7.74 -6.14 2.54
CA ILE A 54 6.35 -6.51 2.23
C ILE A 54 5.97 -7.77 2.99
N GLU A 55 6.82 -8.79 3.00
CA GLU A 55 6.56 -10.03 3.71
C GLU A 55 6.38 -9.81 5.21
N ASP A 56 7.17 -8.92 5.80
CA ASP A 56 7.05 -8.57 7.22
C ASP A 56 5.66 -8.00 7.52
N PHE A 57 5.17 -7.10 6.67
CA PHE A 57 3.85 -6.51 6.88
C PHE A 57 2.73 -7.53 6.66
N GLU A 58 2.87 -8.40 5.68
CA GLU A 58 1.88 -9.46 5.47
C GLU A 58 1.80 -10.38 6.67
N SER A 59 2.94 -10.68 7.30
CA SER A 59 2.98 -11.51 8.51
C SER A 59 2.40 -10.78 9.72
N GLU A 60 2.65 -9.48 9.82
CA GLU A 60 2.17 -8.66 10.93
C GLU A 60 0.66 -8.45 10.89
N ARG A 61 0.10 -8.32 9.70
CA ARG A 61 -1.33 -8.07 9.49
C ARG A 61 -1.92 -9.07 8.49
N PRO A 62 -2.06 -10.35 8.87
CA PRO A 62 -2.58 -11.36 7.94
C PRO A 62 -3.96 -10.99 7.40
N GLY A 63 -4.14 -11.10 6.10
CA GLY A 63 -5.42 -10.83 5.45
C GLY A 63 -5.70 -9.38 5.10
N LEU A 64 -4.87 -8.45 5.57
CA LEU A 64 -5.05 -7.03 5.22
C LEU A 64 -4.49 -6.69 3.84
N PHE A 65 -3.33 -7.24 3.51
CA PHE A 65 -2.61 -6.87 2.30
C PHE A 65 -3.04 -7.70 1.10
N LYS A 66 -3.26 -7.01 -0.02
CA LYS A 66 -3.52 -7.63 -1.31
C LYS A 66 -2.39 -7.18 -2.24
N ILE A 67 -1.57 -8.12 -2.66
CA ILE A 67 -0.41 -7.83 -3.49
C ILE A 67 -0.76 -8.03 -4.96
N VAL A 68 -0.53 -6.99 -5.75
CA VAL A 68 -0.69 -7.04 -7.21
C VAL A 68 0.70 -6.95 -7.81
N SER A 69 1.07 -7.91 -8.63
CA SER A 69 2.40 -7.92 -9.25
C SER A 69 2.31 -8.29 -10.72
N TYR A 70 3.28 -7.83 -11.49
CA TYR A 70 3.42 -8.20 -12.89
C TYR A 70 4.91 -8.15 -13.25
N PRO A 71 5.33 -8.83 -14.32
CA PRO A 71 6.75 -9.09 -14.54
C PRO A 71 7.60 -7.94 -15.03
N GLU A 72 6.98 -6.83 -15.43
CA GLU A 72 7.74 -5.70 -16.00
C GLU A 72 7.30 -4.38 -15.37
N ASN A 73 8.26 -3.48 -15.17
CA ASN A 73 7.93 -2.11 -14.76
C ASN A 73 7.18 -1.42 -15.88
N LYS A 74 5.98 -0.95 -15.61
CA LYS A 74 5.10 -0.31 -16.59
C LYS A 74 4.74 1.13 -16.23
N GLY A 75 5.27 1.62 -15.13
CA GLY A 75 5.08 2.99 -14.69
C GLY A 75 3.88 3.20 -13.79
N LEU A 76 3.84 4.37 -13.18
CA LEU A 76 2.84 4.71 -12.16
C LEU A 76 1.41 4.64 -12.67
N GLY A 77 1.14 5.15 -13.87
CA GLY A 77 -0.21 5.13 -14.42
C GLY A 77 -0.77 3.73 -14.56
N HIS A 78 0.03 2.79 -15.05
CA HIS A 78 -0.37 1.40 -15.17
C HIS A 78 -0.58 0.78 -13.78
N ALA A 79 0.36 1.03 -12.87
CA ALA A 79 0.28 0.50 -11.51
C ALA A 79 -0.99 0.95 -10.81
N LEU A 80 -1.35 2.22 -10.95
CA LEU A 80 -2.57 2.75 -10.34
C LEU A 80 -3.82 2.14 -10.94
N ARG A 81 -3.86 1.92 -12.24
CA ARG A 81 -5.02 1.27 -12.88
C ARG A 81 -5.19 -0.16 -12.38
N GLU A 82 -4.10 -0.91 -12.31
CA GLU A 82 -4.15 -2.29 -11.80
C GLU A 82 -4.56 -2.32 -10.33
N GLY A 83 -4.04 -1.37 -9.54
CA GLY A 83 -4.36 -1.28 -8.12
C GLY A 83 -5.81 -0.92 -7.86
N VAL A 84 -6.34 0.06 -8.60
CA VAL A 84 -7.76 0.45 -8.46
C VAL A 84 -8.67 -0.72 -8.76
N SER A 85 -8.35 -1.51 -9.81
CA SER A 85 -9.14 -2.69 -10.14
C SER A 85 -9.14 -3.73 -9.02
N ALA A 86 -8.10 -3.77 -8.20
CA ALA A 86 -7.99 -4.72 -7.09
C ALA A 86 -8.65 -4.22 -5.81
N CYS A 87 -8.88 -2.91 -5.68
CA CYS A 87 -9.53 -2.35 -4.50
C CYS A 87 -11.01 -2.70 -4.47
N THR A 88 -11.51 -3.09 -3.30
CA THR A 88 -12.91 -3.52 -3.15
C THR A 88 -13.74 -2.62 -2.24
N LYS A 89 -13.11 -1.64 -1.58
CA LYS A 89 -13.83 -0.78 -0.65
C LYS A 89 -14.33 0.49 -1.33
N PRO A 90 -15.36 1.15 -0.77
CA PRO A 90 -15.97 2.31 -1.45
C PRO A 90 -15.08 3.54 -1.51
N VAL A 91 -14.10 3.64 -0.63
CA VAL A 91 -13.16 4.77 -0.61
C VAL A 91 -11.76 4.24 -0.82
N ILE A 92 -10.99 4.90 -1.67
CA ILE A 92 -9.60 4.54 -1.94
C ILE A 92 -8.68 5.69 -1.52
N ALA A 93 -7.79 5.41 -0.60
CA ALA A 93 -6.77 6.37 -0.17
C ALA A 93 -5.47 6.05 -0.89
N ARG A 94 -5.14 6.87 -1.87
CA ARG A 94 -3.91 6.69 -2.63
C ARG A 94 -2.73 7.28 -1.87
N MET A 95 -1.62 6.58 -1.87
CA MET A 95 -0.42 7.00 -1.19
C MET A 95 0.81 6.52 -1.94
N ASP A 96 1.83 7.37 -2.06
CA ASP A 96 3.10 6.96 -2.67
C ASP A 96 3.97 6.26 -1.63
N SER A 97 4.85 5.38 -2.10
CA SER A 97 5.66 4.53 -1.21
C SER A 97 6.70 5.29 -0.37
N ASP A 98 6.91 6.57 -0.64
CA ASP A 98 7.80 7.42 0.15
C ASP A 98 7.06 8.49 0.95
N ASP A 99 5.73 8.42 1.00
CA ASP A 99 4.92 9.38 1.77
C ASP A 99 4.74 8.93 3.21
N LEU A 100 4.53 9.90 4.09
CA LEU A 100 4.13 9.63 5.47
C LEU A 100 2.75 10.21 5.71
N ALA A 101 1.84 9.40 6.22
CA ALA A 101 0.50 9.86 6.54
C ALA A 101 0.44 10.40 7.96
N ARG A 102 -0.29 11.48 8.15
CA ARG A 102 -0.58 11.97 9.51
C ARG A 102 -1.55 10.99 10.18
N PRO A 103 -1.46 10.80 11.50
CA PRO A 103 -2.34 9.88 12.21
C PRO A 103 -3.84 10.13 12.03
N ASP A 104 -4.23 11.36 11.74
CA ASP A 104 -5.63 11.75 11.56
C ASP A 104 -6.04 11.92 10.10
N ARG A 105 -5.20 11.48 9.15
CA ARG A 105 -5.46 11.67 7.72
C ARG A 105 -6.82 11.14 7.27
N MET A 106 -7.22 9.97 7.76
CA MET A 106 -8.46 9.33 7.36
C MET A 106 -9.62 9.56 8.35
N LYS A 107 -9.39 10.38 9.33
CA LYS A 107 -10.43 10.75 10.28
C LYS A 107 -11.32 11.85 9.67
N VAL A 108 -12.59 11.68 9.75
CA VAL A 108 -13.55 12.62 9.19
C VAL A 108 -14.24 13.39 10.30
#